data_54646cf1da057249073096513669a72c
#
_entry.id   54646cf1da057249073096513669a72c
#
_cell.length_a   1.000
_cell.length_b   1.000
_cell.length_c   1.000
_cell.angle_alpha   90.00
_cell.angle_beta   90.00
_cell.angle_gamma   90.00
#
_symmetry.space_group_name_H-M   'P 1'
#
loop_
_entity.id
_entity.type
_entity.pdbx_description
1 polymer ?
#
loop_
_entity_poly.entity_id
_entity_poly.type
_entity_poly.pdbx_seq_one_letter_code
_entity_poly.pdbx_strand_id
1 'polypeptide(L)'
;MTTNEYAVFLDVDGVINSLNHLYQGGKVKFDYHTQPHVAGQYTVWVPEYMGPLVQAIEASSDLYWLTTWREKANEHISPILNISSSTKVIDDGTNIRTVSWKYNACLDIAKQLSEDGKTVLWIEDFGGRHYDKRHKQYLTYVDTDARNEGVFLPQHLPADFMSHIIKNGGYTGPTHVAAPNETGKPSAYAIYRDTHGVTA
;
A
#
# COMPACT_ATOMS: atom_id res chain seq x y z
N MET A 1 16.56 0.31 21.68
CA MET A 1 15.52 0.36 20.64
C MET A 1 16.15 -0.17 19.35
N THR A 2 15.67 -1.27 18.84
CA THR A 2 16.11 -1.76 17.52
C THR A 2 15.63 -0.76 16.47
N THR A 3 16.54 -0.18 15.71
CA THR A 3 16.18 0.67 14.56
C THR A 3 15.59 -0.23 13.49
N ASN A 4 14.43 0.13 12.95
CA ASN A 4 13.83 -0.58 11.82
C ASN A 4 14.79 -0.53 10.62
N GLU A 5 15.01 -1.69 9.98
CA GLU A 5 15.86 -1.82 8.79
C GLU A 5 15.18 -1.27 7.53
N TYR A 6 13.85 -1.12 7.55
CA TYR A 6 13.05 -0.68 6.43
C TYR A 6 12.31 0.61 6.73
N ALA A 7 12.10 1.40 5.67
CA ALA A 7 11.15 2.50 5.64
C ALA A 7 10.23 2.32 4.44
N VAL A 8 8.93 2.56 4.61
CA VAL A 8 7.92 2.34 3.58
C VAL A 8 7.13 3.62 3.34
N PHE A 9 7.14 4.11 2.10
CA PHE A 9 6.27 5.17 1.62
C PHE A 9 5.06 4.55 0.95
N LEU A 10 3.87 4.87 1.43
CA LEU A 10 2.64 4.20 1.05
C LEU A 10 1.62 5.20 0.49
N ASP A 11 1.09 4.93 -0.70
CA ASP A 11 -0.05 5.65 -1.25
C ASP A 11 -1.38 5.02 -0.81
N VAL A 12 -2.48 5.70 -1.10
CA VAL A 12 -3.85 5.26 -0.81
C VAL A 12 -4.58 4.81 -2.07
N ASP A 13 -4.76 5.71 -3.02
CA ASP A 13 -5.56 5.42 -4.21
C ASP A 13 -4.79 4.52 -5.20
N GLY A 14 -5.39 3.39 -5.59
CA GLY A 14 -4.72 2.38 -6.43
C GLY A 14 -3.76 1.46 -5.66
N VAL A 15 -3.56 1.70 -4.36
CA VAL A 15 -2.73 0.89 -3.48
C VAL A 15 -3.62 0.24 -2.41
N ILE A 16 -4.18 1.03 -1.50
CA ILE A 16 -5.10 0.57 -0.44
C ILE A 16 -6.53 0.60 -0.94
N ASN A 17 -6.93 1.73 -1.50
CA ASN A 17 -8.24 1.93 -2.11
C ASN A 17 -8.24 1.31 -3.51
N SER A 18 -8.97 0.24 -3.69
CA SER A 18 -9.13 -0.40 -5.00
C SER A 18 -9.83 0.55 -5.98
N LEU A 19 -9.17 0.86 -7.08
CA LEU A 19 -9.71 1.70 -8.15
C LEU A 19 -10.41 0.91 -9.26
N ASN A 20 -10.51 -0.40 -9.13
CA ASN A 20 -11.11 -1.27 -10.16
C ASN A 20 -12.51 -0.84 -10.58
N HIS A 21 -13.32 -0.35 -9.64
CA HIS A 21 -14.66 0.13 -9.91
C HIS A 21 -14.69 1.42 -10.75
N LEU A 22 -13.63 2.23 -10.75
CA LEU A 22 -13.53 3.49 -11.48
C LEU A 22 -13.14 3.28 -12.96
N TYR A 23 -12.24 2.32 -13.23
CA TYR A 23 -11.64 2.18 -14.56
C TYR A 23 -12.49 1.41 -15.56
N GLN A 24 -13.64 0.85 -15.17
CA GLN A 24 -14.40 -0.07 -16.03
C GLN A 24 -15.86 0.33 -16.28
N GLY A 25 -16.16 1.62 -16.22
CA GLY A 25 -17.54 2.09 -16.46
C GLY A 25 -18.55 1.44 -15.50
N GLY A 26 -18.17 1.23 -14.25
CA GLY A 26 -18.99 0.63 -13.21
C GLY A 26 -19.03 -0.90 -13.23
N LYS A 27 -18.25 -1.57 -14.07
CA LYS A 27 -18.07 -3.02 -14.00
C LYS A 27 -16.79 -3.33 -13.27
N VAL A 28 -16.91 -3.91 -12.09
CA VAL A 28 -15.78 -4.42 -11.31
C VAL A 28 -15.14 -5.57 -12.09
N LYS A 29 -13.89 -5.40 -12.50
CA LYS A 29 -13.17 -6.45 -13.25
C LYS A 29 -12.65 -7.54 -12.31
N PHE A 30 -12.21 -7.15 -11.13
CA PHE A 30 -11.67 -8.05 -10.12
C PHE A 30 -12.29 -7.74 -8.77
N ASP A 31 -12.90 -8.72 -8.16
CA ASP A 31 -13.35 -8.65 -6.77
C ASP A 31 -12.31 -9.32 -5.87
N TYR A 32 -11.50 -8.51 -5.20
CA TYR A 32 -10.56 -8.97 -4.17
C TYR A 32 -11.20 -9.05 -2.79
N HIS A 33 -12.51 -9.31 -2.70
CA HIS A 33 -13.26 -9.21 -1.47
C HIS A 33 -13.08 -7.86 -0.79
N THR A 34 -13.25 -6.80 -1.59
CA THR A 34 -13.17 -5.43 -1.09
C THR A 34 -14.41 -5.08 -0.29
N GLN A 35 -14.20 -4.40 0.84
CA GLN A 35 -15.26 -3.84 1.65
C GLN A 35 -15.32 -2.32 1.44
N PRO A 36 -16.53 -1.74 1.30
CA PRO A 36 -16.69 -0.31 1.26
C PRO A 36 -16.55 0.29 2.66
N HIS A 37 -15.76 1.34 2.78
CA HIS A 37 -15.60 2.11 4.01
C HIS A 37 -15.85 3.58 3.74
N VAL A 38 -16.48 4.28 4.71
CA VAL A 38 -16.66 5.72 4.65
C VAL A 38 -15.38 6.41 5.13
N ALA A 39 -14.76 7.20 4.25
CA ALA A 39 -13.57 7.99 4.53
C ALA A 39 -13.88 9.48 4.31
N GLY A 40 -14.38 10.17 5.34
CA GLY A 40 -14.90 11.53 5.22
C GLY A 40 -16.10 11.59 4.26
N GLN A 41 -15.94 12.34 3.16
CA GLN A 41 -16.98 12.44 2.11
C GLN A 41 -16.83 11.38 1.00
N TYR A 42 -15.84 10.51 1.08
CA TYR A 42 -15.53 9.51 0.06
C TYR A 42 -15.88 8.10 0.53
N THR A 43 -16.14 7.21 -0.40
CA THR A 43 -16.13 5.76 -0.15
C THR A 43 -14.83 5.20 -0.70
N VAL A 44 -14.11 4.45 0.13
CA VAL A 44 -12.90 3.70 -0.26
C VAL A 44 -13.21 2.21 -0.21
N TRP A 45 -12.63 1.46 -1.15
CA TRP A 45 -12.84 0.03 -1.28
C TRP A 45 -11.55 -0.70 -0.91
N VAL A 46 -11.54 -1.32 0.26
CA VAL A 46 -10.33 -1.91 0.85
C VAL A 46 -10.43 -3.43 0.84
N PRO A 47 -9.44 -4.15 0.26
CA PRO A 47 -9.40 -5.61 0.34
C PRO A 47 -9.23 -6.09 1.78
N GLU A 48 -9.86 -7.21 2.14
CA GLU A 48 -9.84 -7.78 3.50
C GLU A 48 -8.42 -8.06 4.01
N TYR A 49 -7.49 -8.47 3.13
CA TYR A 49 -6.09 -8.73 3.50
C TYR A 49 -5.26 -7.46 3.77
N MET A 50 -5.74 -6.29 3.34
CA MET A 50 -4.96 -5.05 3.37
C MET A 50 -4.69 -4.56 4.80
N GLY A 51 -5.70 -4.61 5.67
CA GLY A 51 -5.52 -4.23 7.07
C GLY A 51 -4.39 -5.01 7.74
N PRO A 52 -4.45 -6.36 7.82
CA PRO A 52 -3.37 -7.18 8.38
C PRO A 52 -2.00 -6.95 7.72
N LEU A 53 -1.96 -6.73 6.39
CA LEU A 53 -0.71 -6.48 5.67
C LEU A 53 -0.07 -5.15 6.10
N VAL A 54 -0.85 -4.07 6.13
CA VAL A 54 -0.32 -2.74 6.50
C VAL A 54 0.02 -2.66 7.99
N GLN A 55 -0.73 -3.34 8.85
CA GLN A 55 -0.37 -3.48 10.28
C GLN A 55 1.00 -4.15 10.46
N ALA A 56 1.26 -5.22 9.71
CA ALA A 56 2.55 -5.90 9.78
C ALA A 56 3.70 -5.03 9.22
N ILE A 57 3.43 -4.24 8.19
CA ILE A 57 4.38 -3.25 7.67
C ILE A 57 4.67 -2.20 8.75
N GLU A 58 3.65 -1.62 9.39
CA GLU A 58 3.82 -0.64 10.45
C GLU A 58 4.60 -1.20 11.65
N ALA A 59 4.32 -2.43 12.05
CA ALA A 59 4.97 -3.06 13.20
C ALA A 59 6.46 -3.35 12.99
N SER A 60 6.92 -3.47 11.74
CA SER A 60 8.29 -3.89 11.40
C SER A 60 9.09 -2.89 10.56
N SER A 61 8.51 -1.75 10.20
CA SER A 61 9.16 -0.71 9.40
C SER A 61 8.77 0.69 9.87
N ASP A 62 9.50 1.70 9.41
CA ASP A 62 9.08 3.09 9.54
C ASP A 62 8.09 3.40 8.42
N LEU A 63 6.80 3.46 8.74
CA LEU A 63 5.74 3.74 7.79
C LEU A 63 5.53 5.24 7.60
N TYR A 64 5.37 5.66 6.35
CA TYR A 64 5.09 7.04 5.96
C TYR A 64 3.94 7.07 4.96
N TRP A 65 3.01 7.98 5.12
CA TRP A 65 2.06 8.33 4.08
C TRP A 65 2.72 9.21 3.01
N LEU A 66 2.66 8.78 1.75
CA LEU A 66 3.05 9.56 0.57
C LEU A 66 1.88 9.54 -0.42
N THR A 67 0.86 10.29 -0.10
CA THR A 67 -0.45 10.24 -0.76
C THR A 67 -1.05 11.63 -0.98
N THR A 68 -1.88 11.76 -1.99
CA THR A 68 -2.68 12.98 -2.20
C THR A 68 -3.71 13.24 -1.10
N TRP A 69 -3.99 12.24 -0.26
CA TRP A 69 -4.81 12.40 0.95
C TRP A 69 -4.12 13.21 2.05
N ARG A 70 -2.78 13.23 2.08
CA ARG A 70 -1.95 13.94 3.07
C ARG A 70 -2.39 13.59 4.50
N GLU A 71 -2.56 14.57 5.40
CA GLU A 71 -3.00 14.34 6.78
C GLU A 71 -4.37 13.66 6.89
N LYS A 72 -5.22 13.78 5.88
CA LYS A 72 -6.50 13.06 5.85
C LYS A 72 -6.35 11.54 5.80
N ALA A 73 -5.19 11.02 5.38
CA ALA A 73 -4.91 9.60 5.46
C ALA A 73 -4.89 9.12 6.92
N ASN A 74 -4.29 9.90 7.83
CA ASN A 74 -4.32 9.62 9.27
C ASN A 74 -5.74 9.68 9.84
N GLU A 75 -6.53 10.64 9.41
CA GLU A 75 -7.90 10.85 9.90
C GLU A 75 -8.87 9.77 9.42
N HIS A 76 -8.75 9.34 8.15
CA HIS A 76 -9.79 8.53 7.52
C HIS A 76 -9.34 7.13 7.11
N ILE A 77 -8.06 6.92 6.76
CA ILE A 77 -7.57 5.65 6.25
C ILE A 77 -6.94 4.82 7.36
N SER A 78 -6.12 5.44 8.22
CA SER A 78 -5.49 4.73 9.35
C SER A 78 -6.49 3.99 10.23
N PRO A 79 -7.67 4.56 10.60
CA PRO A 79 -8.69 3.82 11.36
C PRO A 79 -9.26 2.60 10.63
N ILE A 80 -9.45 2.69 9.31
CA ILE A 80 -9.95 1.57 8.49
C ILE A 80 -8.96 0.40 8.50
N LEU A 81 -7.65 0.71 8.47
CA LEU A 81 -6.57 -0.28 8.49
C LEU A 81 -6.20 -0.74 9.91
N ASN A 82 -6.76 -0.08 10.94
CA ASN A 82 -6.41 -0.28 12.34
C ASN A 82 -4.89 -0.11 12.61
N ILE A 83 -4.32 0.96 12.07
CA ILE A 83 -2.93 1.41 12.28
C ILE A 83 -2.91 2.74 13.02
N SER A 84 -1.71 3.23 13.38
CA SER A 84 -1.54 4.50 14.09
C SER A 84 -2.10 5.68 13.31
N SER A 85 -2.88 6.52 13.97
CA SER A 85 -3.36 7.80 13.42
C SER A 85 -2.30 8.92 13.44
N SER A 86 -1.08 8.60 13.89
CA SER A 86 0.08 9.49 13.90
C SER A 86 1.21 9.05 12.96
N THR A 87 0.88 8.23 11.96
CA THR A 87 1.80 7.86 10.89
C THR A 87 2.33 9.12 10.21
N LYS A 88 3.65 9.21 10.03
CA LYS A 88 4.29 10.38 9.43
C LYS A 88 3.77 10.61 8.00
N VAL A 89 3.52 11.86 7.66
CA VAL A 89 3.06 12.25 6.32
C VAL A 89 4.19 12.99 5.60
N ILE A 90 4.50 12.54 4.39
CA ILE A 90 5.40 13.24 3.50
C ILE A 90 4.55 14.24 2.70
N ASP A 91 4.78 15.51 2.91
CA ASP A 91 4.09 16.63 2.25
C ASP A 91 5.09 17.69 1.82
N ASP A 92 4.94 18.23 0.63
CA ASP A 92 5.78 19.32 0.09
C ASP A 92 5.24 20.72 0.43
N GLY A 93 4.13 20.81 1.17
CA GLY A 93 3.47 22.06 1.54
C GLY A 93 2.75 22.75 0.37
N THR A 94 2.72 22.17 -0.82
CA THR A 94 2.02 22.73 -1.97
C THR A 94 0.56 22.29 -2.02
N ASN A 95 -0.30 23.07 -2.69
CA ASN A 95 -1.68 22.67 -2.97
C ASN A 95 -1.82 21.90 -4.32
N ILE A 96 -0.71 21.41 -4.87
CA ILE A 96 -0.71 20.66 -6.12
C ILE A 96 -1.40 19.33 -5.91
N ARG A 97 -2.45 19.08 -6.70
CA ARG A 97 -3.23 17.84 -6.64
C ARG A 97 -2.72 16.76 -7.60
N THR A 98 -1.70 17.07 -8.42
CA THR A 98 -1.10 16.09 -9.32
C THR A 98 -0.06 15.26 -8.57
N VAL A 99 0.12 14.00 -8.95
CA VAL A 99 1.09 13.09 -8.31
C VAL A 99 2.56 13.52 -8.47
N SER A 100 2.84 14.49 -9.34
CA SER A 100 4.22 14.90 -9.64
C SER A 100 5.01 15.45 -8.44
N TRP A 101 4.34 16.03 -7.45
CA TRP A 101 4.99 16.53 -6.24
C TRP A 101 5.62 15.39 -5.41
N LYS A 102 5.01 14.20 -5.39
CA LYS A 102 5.48 13.04 -4.62
C LYS A 102 6.93 12.70 -4.95
N TYR A 103 7.31 12.76 -6.23
CA TYR A 103 8.64 12.39 -6.70
C TYR A 103 9.76 13.28 -6.13
N ASN A 104 9.48 14.56 -5.94
CA ASN A 104 10.44 15.47 -5.32
C ASN A 104 10.40 15.36 -3.80
N ALA A 105 9.20 15.32 -3.21
CA ALA A 105 9.03 15.25 -1.77
C ALA A 105 9.65 13.98 -1.15
N CYS A 106 9.55 12.83 -1.83
CA CYS A 106 10.10 11.59 -1.30
C CYS A 106 11.63 11.50 -1.44
N LEU A 107 12.26 12.19 -2.40
CA LEU A 107 13.66 11.98 -2.75
C LEU A 107 14.62 12.36 -1.61
N ASP A 108 14.44 13.52 -1.02
CA ASP A 108 15.32 13.99 0.06
C ASP A 108 15.18 13.13 1.32
N ILE A 109 13.94 12.73 1.64
CA ILE A 109 13.66 11.85 2.79
C ILE A 109 14.23 10.45 2.52
N ALA A 110 14.05 9.91 1.31
CA ALA A 110 14.60 8.60 0.95
C ALA A 110 16.13 8.59 1.01
N LYS A 111 16.78 9.67 0.55
CA LYS A 111 18.23 9.83 0.65
C LYS A 111 18.70 9.79 2.10
N GLN A 112 18.08 10.60 2.97
CA GLN A 112 18.43 10.63 4.40
C GLN A 112 18.25 9.24 5.05
N LEU A 113 17.11 8.58 4.82
CA LEU A 113 16.84 7.25 5.37
C LEU A 113 17.83 6.20 4.85
N SER A 114 18.21 6.28 3.58
CA SER A 114 19.21 5.39 2.98
C SER A 114 20.61 5.64 3.56
N GLU A 115 20.99 6.89 3.81
CA GLU A 115 22.23 7.25 4.49
C GLU A 115 22.25 6.78 5.96
N ASP A 116 21.09 6.70 6.59
CA ASP A 116 20.90 6.11 7.92
C ASP A 116 20.88 4.55 7.89
N GLY A 117 21.16 3.94 6.74
CA GLY A 117 21.27 2.49 6.55
C GLY A 117 19.95 1.75 6.37
N LYS A 118 18.86 2.45 6.07
CA LYS A 118 17.54 1.82 5.82
C LYS A 118 17.35 1.47 4.35
N THR A 119 16.68 0.35 4.12
CA THR A 119 16.10 0.03 2.81
C THR A 119 14.77 0.75 2.68
N VAL A 120 14.63 1.62 1.68
CA VAL A 120 13.41 2.41 1.46
C VAL A 120 12.59 1.81 0.33
N LEU A 121 11.32 1.55 0.58
CA LEU A 121 10.34 1.08 -0.40
C LEU A 121 9.30 2.18 -0.64
N TRP A 122 8.92 2.38 -1.91
CA TRP A 122 7.83 3.26 -2.29
C TRP A 122 6.77 2.48 -3.04
N ILE A 123 5.59 2.30 -2.41
CA ILE A 123 4.46 1.53 -2.93
C ILE A 123 3.45 2.52 -3.54
N GLU A 124 3.28 2.46 -4.86
CA GLU A 124 2.55 3.47 -5.65
C GLU A 124 1.97 2.84 -6.92
N ASP A 125 0.84 3.34 -7.42
CA ASP A 125 0.14 2.83 -8.61
C ASP A 125 0.42 3.62 -9.91
N PHE A 126 1.07 4.75 -9.83
CA PHE A 126 1.17 5.69 -10.96
C PHE A 126 2.22 5.33 -12.03
N GLY A 127 2.70 4.09 -12.04
CA GLY A 127 3.48 3.53 -13.15
C GLY A 127 4.86 4.15 -13.36
N GLY A 128 5.49 4.62 -12.32
CA GLY A 128 6.95 4.93 -12.33
C GLY A 128 7.46 5.90 -13.40
N ARG A 129 6.60 6.63 -14.11
CA ARG A 129 7.00 7.47 -15.26
C ARG A 129 8.05 8.54 -14.91
N HIS A 130 8.06 8.98 -13.65
CA HIS A 130 8.99 9.97 -13.14
C HIS A 130 10.04 9.36 -12.21
N TYR A 131 10.00 8.03 -12.04
CA TYR A 131 10.96 7.27 -11.26
C TYR A 131 12.24 7.09 -12.09
N ASP A 132 13.19 7.95 -11.86
CA ASP A 132 14.44 8.01 -12.60
C ASP A 132 15.64 7.46 -11.80
N LYS A 133 16.85 7.62 -12.36
CA LYS A 133 18.09 7.16 -11.72
C LYS A 133 18.34 7.78 -10.34
N ARG A 134 17.85 8.98 -10.07
CA ARG A 134 18.01 9.64 -8.76
C ARG A 134 17.27 8.89 -7.68
N HIS A 135 16.04 8.46 -7.98
CA HIS A 135 15.22 7.66 -7.06
C HIS A 135 15.85 6.28 -6.84
N LYS A 136 16.29 5.60 -7.91
CA LYS A 136 16.89 4.26 -7.85
C LYS A 136 18.10 4.14 -6.97
N GLN A 137 18.76 5.23 -6.66
CA GLN A 137 19.89 5.24 -5.74
C GLN A 137 19.51 5.08 -4.28
N TYR A 138 18.30 5.51 -3.91
CA TYR A 138 17.91 5.67 -2.51
C TYR A 138 16.66 4.88 -2.14
N LEU A 139 15.86 4.45 -3.12
CA LEU A 139 14.63 3.72 -2.84
C LEU A 139 14.31 2.69 -3.94
N THR A 140 13.55 1.68 -3.57
CA THR A 140 12.95 0.70 -4.47
C THR A 140 11.48 1.05 -4.71
N TYR A 141 11.12 1.24 -5.97
CA TYR A 141 9.74 1.49 -6.38
C TYR A 141 9.00 0.16 -6.51
N VAL A 142 7.86 0.04 -5.83
CA VAL A 142 6.95 -1.10 -5.90
C VAL A 142 5.72 -0.65 -6.67
N ASP A 143 5.66 -1.00 -7.95
CA ASP A 143 4.55 -0.71 -8.84
C ASP A 143 3.38 -1.66 -8.53
N THR A 144 2.23 -1.13 -8.19
CA THR A 144 1.05 -1.94 -7.92
C THR A 144 0.22 -2.22 -9.16
N ASP A 145 0.61 -1.63 -10.30
CA ASP A 145 -0.07 -1.78 -11.58
C ASP A 145 -1.61 -1.65 -11.51
N ALA A 146 -2.07 -0.59 -10.86
CA ALA A 146 -3.50 -0.35 -10.65
C ALA A 146 -4.34 -0.39 -11.93
N ARG A 147 -3.71 -0.23 -13.11
CA ARG A 147 -4.40 -0.34 -14.40
C ARG A 147 -4.84 -1.75 -14.71
N ASN A 148 -4.09 -2.73 -14.24
CA ASN A 148 -4.39 -4.14 -14.47
C ASN A 148 -5.07 -4.77 -13.26
N GLU A 149 -4.57 -4.53 -12.06
CA GLU A 149 -5.03 -5.20 -10.85
C GLU A 149 -5.84 -4.29 -9.91
N GLY A 150 -5.63 -2.97 -10.00
CA GLY A 150 -6.45 -1.95 -9.33
C GLY A 150 -6.21 -1.83 -7.83
N VAL A 151 -5.24 -2.55 -7.28
CA VAL A 151 -4.91 -2.55 -5.86
C VAL A 151 -3.54 -3.18 -5.61
N PHE A 152 -2.92 -2.84 -4.49
CA PHE A 152 -1.68 -3.47 -4.05
C PHE A 152 -1.91 -4.92 -3.61
N LEU A 153 -1.10 -5.83 -4.12
CA LEU A 153 -1.13 -7.25 -3.78
C LEU A 153 0.14 -7.64 -3.00
N PRO A 154 0.05 -8.59 -2.07
CA PRO A 154 1.20 -9.03 -1.26
C PRO A 154 2.41 -9.46 -2.11
N GLN A 155 2.18 -10.11 -3.24
CA GLN A 155 3.23 -10.55 -4.16
C GLN A 155 3.96 -9.42 -4.90
N HIS A 156 3.50 -8.17 -4.82
CA HIS A 156 4.23 -7.02 -5.35
C HIS A 156 5.43 -6.66 -4.47
N LEU A 157 5.43 -7.06 -3.20
CA LEU A 157 6.54 -6.80 -2.29
C LEU A 157 7.79 -7.61 -2.69
N PRO A 158 8.99 -7.03 -2.55
CA PRO A 158 10.22 -7.79 -2.60
C PRO A 158 10.21 -8.97 -1.63
N ALA A 159 10.73 -10.12 -2.04
CA ALA A 159 10.65 -11.36 -1.27
C ALA A 159 11.37 -11.28 0.10
N ASP A 160 12.46 -10.52 0.18
CA ASP A 160 13.20 -10.23 1.41
C ASP A 160 12.36 -9.38 2.38
N PHE A 161 11.67 -8.36 1.87
CA PHE A 161 10.78 -7.55 2.69
C PHE A 161 9.52 -8.34 3.12
N MET A 162 8.94 -9.16 2.23
CA MET A 162 7.84 -10.06 2.62
C MET A 162 8.27 -10.99 3.77
N SER A 163 9.46 -11.57 3.67
CA SER A 163 10.03 -12.41 4.73
C SER A 163 10.24 -11.63 6.05
N HIS A 164 10.64 -10.36 5.92
CA HIS A 164 10.83 -9.47 7.07
C HIS A 164 9.51 -9.18 7.80
N ILE A 165 8.44 -8.82 7.09
CA ILE A 165 7.14 -8.54 7.73
C ILE A 165 6.48 -9.77 8.32
N ILE A 166 6.70 -10.95 7.75
CA ILE A 166 6.24 -12.22 8.34
C ILE A 166 6.96 -12.45 9.69
N LYS A 167 8.28 -12.32 9.70
CA LYS A 167 9.10 -12.61 10.87
C LYS A 167 8.97 -11.55 11.98
N ASN A 168 8.98 -10.27 11.62
CA ASN A 168 9.10 -9.16 12.55
C ASN A 168 7.80 -8.40 12.75
N GLY A 169 6.92 -8.38 11.74
CA GLY A 169 5.61 -7.72 11.76
C GLY A 169 4.45 -8.63 12.13
N GLY A 170 4.71 -9.94 12.27
CA GLY A 170 3.66 -10.91 12.63
C GLY A 170 2.63 -11.16 11.53
N TYR A 171 2.96 -10.89 10.26
CA TYR A 171 2.05 -11.13 9.16
C TYR A 171 1.77 -12.62 8.97
N THR A 172 0.50 -13.00 9.02
CA THR A 172 0.03 -14.40 8.84
C THR A 172 -0.94 -14.54 7.65
N GLY A 173 -1.16 -13.46 6.91
CA GLY A 173 -2.04 -13.46 5.75
C GLY A 173 -1.41 -14.12 4.50
N PRO A 174 -2.11 -14.10 3.37
CA PRO A 174 -1.62 -14.69 2.13
C PRO A 174 -0.41 -13.88 1.59
N THR A 175 0.61 -14.59 1.16
CA THR A 175 1.76 -13.99 0.44
C THR A 175 1.50 -13.86 -1.06
N HIS A 176 0.44 -14.48 -1.55
CA HIS A 176 -0.03 -14.39 -2.92
C HIS A 176 -1.55 -14.36 -2.96
N VAL A 177 -2.10 -13.36 -3.64
CA VAL A 177 -3.53 -13.21 -3.91
C VAL A 177 -3.73 -13.28 -5.42
N ALA A 178 -4.38 -14.33 -5.91
CA ALA A 178 -4.70 -14.43 -7.33
C ALA A 178 -5.83 -13.45 -7.68
N ALA A 179 -5.72 -12.81 -8.83
CA ALA A 179 -6.84 -12.09 -9.40
C ALA A 179 -8.05 -13.04 -9.56
N PRO A 180 -9.26 -12.62 -9.18
CA PRO A 180 -10.45 -13.40 -9.44
C PRO A 180 -10.55 -13.61 -10.96
N ASN A 181 -10.78 -14.84 -11.38
CA ASN A 181 -11.01 -15.11 -12.78
C ASN A 181 -12.36 -14.48 -13.21
N GLU A 182 -12.50 -14.18 -14.49
CA GLU A 182 -13.71 -13.59 -15.09
C GLU A 182 -14.99 -14.44 -14.88
N THR A 183 -14.87 -15.65 -14.35
CA THR A 183 -15.96 -16.60 -14.12
C THR A 183 -16.58 -16.49 -12.72
N GLY A 184 -16.19 -15.52 -11.91
CA GLY A 184 -16.74 -15.32 -10.56
C GLY A 184 -16.34 -16.37 -9.53
N LYS A 185 -15.32 -17.19 -9.80
CA LYS A 185 -14.77 -18.09 -8.79
C LYS A 185 -14.06 -17.31 -7.70
N PRO A 186 -14.12 -17.74 -6.44
CA PRO A 186 -13.48 -17.05 -5.34
C PRO A 186 -11.97 -16.91 -5.59
N SER A 187 -11.40 -15.78 -5.17
CA SER A 187 -9.95 -15.56 -5.23
C SER A 187 -9.20 -16.58 -4.37
N ALA A 188 -7.90 -16.71 -4.61
CA ALA A 188 -7.06 -17.55 -3.75
C ALA A 188 -7.12 -17.12 -2.27
N TYR A 189 -7.33 -15.81 -2.03
CA TYR A 189 -7.52 -15.29 -0.67
C TYR A 189 -8.82 -15.81 -0.03
N ALA A 190 -9.94 -15.83 -0.75
CA ALA A 190 -11.18 -16.39 -0.24
C ALA A 190 -11.03 -17.89 0.11
N ILE A 191 -10.36 -18.63 -0.77
CA ILE A 191 -10.05 -20.05 -0.51
C ILE A 191 -9.16 -20.18 0.74
N TYR A 192 -8.13 -19.33 0.87
CA TYR A 192 -7.26 -19.32 2.03
C TYR A 192 -8.03 -19.04 3.32
N ARG A 193 -8.86 -17.98 3.32
CA ARG A 193 -9.70 -17.63 4.47
C ARG A 193 -10.61 -18.78 4.90
N ASP A 194 -11.31 -19.36 3.94
CA ASP A 194 -12.27 -20.44 4.21
C ASP A 194 -11.59 -21.73 4.72
N THR A 195 -10.35 -21.99 4.28
CA THR A 195 -9.58 -23.16 4.71
C THR A 195 -8.84 -23.00 6.04
N HIS A 196 -8.53 -21.74 6.44
CA HIS A 196 -7.75 -21.42 7.65
C HIS A 196 -8.58 -20.80 8.77
N GLY A 197 -9.90 -20.67 8.60
CA GLY A 197 -10.81 -20.20 9.64
C GLY A 197 -10.58 -18.74 10.07
N VAL A 198 -10.00 -17.92 9.19
CA VAL A 198 -9.85 -16.50 9.44
C VAL A 198 -11.24 -15.86 9.40
N THR A 199 -11.83 -15.64 10.56
CA THR A 199 -13.09 -14.88 10.70
C THR A 199 -12.81 -13.38 10.60
N ALA A 200 -13.69 -12.68 9.88
CA ALA A 200 -13.66 -11.23 9.74
C ALA A 200 -13.80 -10.52 11.09
#